data_08847344285dd89427201b466ba98629
#
_entry.id   08847344285dd89427201b466ba98629
#
_cell.length_a   1.000
_cell.length_b   1.000
_cell.length_c   1.000
_cell.angle_alpha   90.00
_cell.angle_beta   90.00
_cell.angle_gamma   90.00
#
_symmetry.space_group_name_H-M   'P 1'
#
loop_
_entity.id
_entity.type
_entity.pdbx_description
1 polymer ?
#
loop_
_entity_poly.entity_id
_entity_poly.type
_entity_poly.pdbx_seq_one_letter_code
_entity_poly.pdbx_strand_id
1 'polypeptide(L)'
;ISITALLSELSREGISRWRAKVGAEEANRISRQASSRGTRVHNIAESYIKNQEDHLEGVLPDAVEMFQSIIPLIDRIDNVHCVEGALYSDELKLAGRTDLIAEFDGALSAIDYKTSKRIKIWDHCHSYFMQGAFYAHAYEERTGIPVKDIVIIMAVENEEPLLFRETKDRWLEPL
;
A
#
# COMPACT_ATOMS: atom_id res chain seq x y z
N ILE A 1 -15.60 9.53 -5.69
CA ILE A 1 -14.63 10.00 -4.66
C ILE A 1 -13.42 9.07 -4.69
N SER A 2 -12.21 9.61 -4.44
CA SER A 2 -11.01 8.80 -4.29
C SER A 2 -11.01 8.08 -2.93
N ILE A 3 -10.65 6.78 -2.91
CA ILE A 3 -10.47 6.03 -1.65
C ILE A 3 -9.43 6.70 -0.75
N THR A 4 -8.33 7.20 -1.32
CA THR A 4 -7.29 7.89 -0.55
C THR A 4 -7.78 9.20 0.05
N ALA A 5 -8.65 9.95 -0.63
CA ALA A 5 -9.28 11.15 -0.09
C ALA A 5 -10.22 10.83 1.08
N LEU A 6 -11.03 9.78 0.96
CA LEU A 6 -11.90 9.31 2.04
C LEU A 6 -11.09 8.92 3.28
N LEU A 7 -10.05 8.10 3.11
CA LEU A 7 -9.20 7.65 4.22
C LEU A 7 -8.41 8.80 4.85
N SER A 8 -8.01 9.80 4.05
CA SER A 8 -7.36 11.01 4.56
C SER A 8 -8.29 11.84 5.45
N GLU A 9 -9.57 11.90 5.09
CA GLU A 9 -10.57 12.59 5.91
C GLU A 9 -10.76 11.89 7.26
N LEU A 10 -10.83 10.56 7.28
CA LEU A 10 -10.89 9.78 8.53
C LEU A 10 -9.66 9.99 9.44
N SER A 11 -8.51 10.29 8.86
CA SER A 11 -7.25 10.51 9.59
C SER A 11 -7.03 11.97 9.99
N ARG A 12 -7.85 12.90 9.54
CA ARG A 12 -7.62 14.35 9.61
C ARG A 12 -7.36 14.87 11.01
N GLU A 13 -8.14 14.44 11.99
CA GLU A 13 -7.97 14.88 13.38
C GLU A 13 -6.63 14.44 13.99
N GLY A 14 -6.24 13.19 13.75
CA GLY A 14 -4.96 12.67 14.22
C GLY A 14 -3.78 13.40 13.60
N ILE A 15 -3.84 13.65 12.29
CA ILE A 15 -2.83 14.42 11.56
C ILE A 15 -2.78 15.86 12.07
N SER A 16 -3.93 16.50 12.31
CA SER A 16 -4.00 17.86 12.83
C SER A 16 -3.35 17.98 14.21
N ARG A 17 -3.66 17.04 15.11
CA ARG A 17 -3.03 17.00 16.46
C ARG A 17 -1.52 16.79 16.38
N TRP A 18 -1.07 15.89 15.51
CA TRP A 18 0.36 15.67 15.31
C TRP A 18 1.06 16.91 14.75
N ARG A 19 0.47 17.57 13.75
CA ARG A 19 1.01 18.82 13.17
C ARG A 19 1.10 19.95 14.20
N ALA A 20 0.11 20.08 15.07
CA ALA A 20 0.13 21.05 16.15
C ALA A 20 1.28 20.77 17.16
N LYS A 21 1.58 19.48 17.40
CA LYS A 21 2.64 19.06 18.32
C LYS A 21 4.05 19.31 17.78
N VAL A 22 4.30 19.02 16.50
CA VAL A 22 5.64 19.10 15.90
C VAL A 22 5.93 20.43 15.20
N GLY A 23 4.90 21.23 14.93
CA GLY A 23 4.98 22.47 14.17
C GLY A 23 4.78 22.26 12.66
N ALA A 24 4.22 23.28 12.00
CA ALA A 24 3.81 23.16 10.59
C ALA A 24 4.99 22.92 9.64
N GLU A 25 6.11 23.61 9.84
CA GLU A 25 7.30 23.48 8.98
C GLU A 25 7.90 22.08 9.07
N GLU A 26 8.12 21.59 10.28
CA GLU A 26 8.66 20.25 10.54
C GLU A 26 7.70 19.16 10.05
N ALA A 27 6.40 19.31 10.28
CA ALA A 27 5.40 18.38 9.76
C ALA A 27 5.42 18.33 8.23
N ASN A 28 5.56 19.46 7.55
CA ASN A 28 5.68 19.51 6.09
C ASN A 28 6.96 18.84 5.59
N ARG A 29 8.08 19.03 6.28
CA ARG A 29 9.36 18.39 5.96
C ARG A 29 9.24 16.87 6.07
N ILE A 30 8.73 16.37 7.19
CA ILE A 30 8.54 14.93 7.45
C ILE A 30 7.60 14.32 6.41
N SER A 31 6.46 14.98 6.13
CA SER A 31 5.47 14.48 5.16
C SER A 31 6.06 14.39 3.75
N ARG A 32 6.81 15.39 3.31
CA ARG A 32 7.48 15.37 1.99
C ARG A 32 8.51 14.26 1.89
N GLN A 33 9.33 14.06 2.91
CA GLN A 33 10.32 12.97 2.94
C GLN A 33 9.65 11.60 2.89
N ALA A 34 8.60 11.40 3.69
CA ALA A 34 7.85 10.15 3.71
C ALA A 34 7.18 9.85 2.36
N SER A 35 6.54 10.84 1.75
CA SER A 35 5.90 10.71 0.44
C SER A 35 6.92 10.39 -0.66
N SER A 36 8.03 11.13 -0.72
CA SER A 36 9.09 10.91 -1.71
C SER A 36 9.73 9.52 -1.58
N ARG A 37 10.02 9.08 -0.35
CA ARG A 37 10.55 7.74 -0.08
C ARG A 37 9.54 6.67 -0.50
N GLY A 38 8.28 6.81 -0.12
CA GLY A 38 7.22 5.90 -0.50
C GLY A 38 7.11 5.75 -2.01
N THR A 39 7.08 6.85 -2.75
CA THR A 39 7.02 6.84 -4.22
C THR A 39 8.21 6.09 -4.83
N ARG A 40 9.43 6.33 -4.33
CA ARG A 40 10.61 5.63 -4.84
C ARG A 40 10.53 4.12 -4.63
N VAL A 41 10.15 3.66 -3.44
CA VAL A 41 10.02 2.23 -3.14
C VAL A 41 8.91 1.59 -3.98
N HIS A 42 7.77 2.25 -4.14
CA HIS A 42 6.70 1.77 -5.02
C HIS A 42 7.16 1.62 -6.47
N ASN A 43 7.87 2.60 -7.00
CA ASN A 43 8.37 2.55 -8.38
C ASN A 43 9.36 1.39 -8.58
N ILE A 44 10.24 1.13 -7.62
CA ILE A 44 11.14 -0.02 -7.69
C ILE A 44 10.35 -1.33 -7.66
N ALA A 45 9.39 -1.46 -6.74
CA ALA A 45 8.56 -2.65 -6.62
C ALA A 45 7.75 -2.92 -7.91
N GLU A 46 7.18 -1.88 -8.52
CA GLU A 46 6.50 -1.98 -9.80
C GLU A 46 7.43 -2.50 -10.91
N SER A 47 8.62 -1.91 -11.03
CA SER A 47 9.61 -2.30 -12.02
C SER A 47 10.10 -3.75 -11.80
N TYR A 48 10.30 -4.13 -10.55
CA TYR A 48 10.68 -5.49 -10.18
C TYR A 48 9.61 -6.52 -10.55
N ILE A 49 8.35 -6.25 -10.22
CA ILE A 49 7.20 -7.13 -10.58
C ILE A 49 7.04 -7.24 -12.10
N LYS A 50 7.37 -6.19 -12.84
CA LYS A 50 7.36 -6.18 -14.31
C LYS A 50 8.61 -6.83 -14.93
N ASN A 51 9.50 -7.41 -14.12
CA ASN A 51 10.75 -8.04 -14.54
C ASN A 51 11.70 -7.09 -15.32
N GLN A 52 11.72 -5.82 -14.97
CA GLN A 52 12.65 -4.86 -15.55
C GLN A 52 14.01 -5.03 -14.88
N GLU A 53 15.06 -5.25 -15.68
CA GLU A 53 16.44 -5.52 -15.18
C GLU A 53 17.07 -4.29 -14.51
N ASP A 54 16.70 -3.10 -14.95
CA ASP A 54 17.22 -1.81 -14.50
C ASP A 54 16.44 -1.16 -13.37
N HIS A 55 15.64 -1.94 -12.62
CA HIS A 55 14.75 -1.45 -11.56
C HIS A 55 15.42 -0.64 -10.45
N LEU A 56 16.74 -0.75 -10.28
CA LEU A 56 17.53 0.01 -9.30
C LEU A 56 18.34 1.17 -9.90
N GLU A 57 18.31 1.36 -11.23
CA GLU A 57 19.09 2.39 -11.87
C GLU A 57 18.65 3.80 -11.48
N GLY A 58 19.62 4.63 -11.03
CA GLY A 58 19.37 6.01 -10.64
C GLY A 58 18.57 6.19 -9.34
N VAL A 59 18.32 5.12 -8.59
CA VAL A 59 17.58 5.18 -7.32
C VAL A 59 18.51 5.50 -6.15
N LEU A 60 18.02 6.33 -5.22
CA LEU A 60 18.79 6.69 -4.03
C LEU A 60 18.98 5.48 -3.09
N PRO A 61 20.12 5.36 -2.42
CA PRO A 61 20.47 4.20 -1.60
C PRO A 61 19.45 3.86 -0.50
N ASP A 62 18.82 4.87 0.12
CA ASP A 62 17.82 4.69 1.17
C ASP A 62 16.58 3.91 0.67
N ALA A 63 16.12 4.23 -0.53
CA ALA A 63 15.00 3.53 -1.15
C ALA A 63 15.39 2.12 -1.63
N VAL A 64 16.62 1.96 -2.13
CA VAL A 64 17.16 0.64 -2.53
C VAL A 64 17.22 -0.30 -1.33
N GLU A 65 17.77 0.15 -0.20
CA GLU A 65 17.86 -0.66 1.02
C GLU A 65 16.47 -1.09 1.53
N MET A 66 15.53 -0.15 1.60
CA MET A 66 14.17 -0.46 2.00
C MET A 66 13.49 -1.47 1.05
N PHE A 67 13.65 -1.29 -0.26
CA PHE A 67 13.11 -2.23 -1.24
C PHE A 67 13.76 -3.61 -1.10
N GLN A 68 15.07 -3.70 -0.94
CA GLN A 68 15.78 -4.97 -0.78
C GLN A 68 15.28 -5.74 0.46
N SER A 69 14.89 -5.06 1.52
CA SER A 69 14.35 -5.71 2.73
C SER A 69 13.04 -6.46 2.46
N ILE A 70 12.23 -6.02 1.50
CA ILE A 70 10.94 -6.64 1.19
C ILE A 70 10.98 -7.65 0.03
N ILE A 71 12.12 -7.82 -0.66
CA ILE A 71 12.26 -8.80 -1.74
C ILE A 71 11.81 -10.21 -1.31
N PRO A 72 12.19 -10.74 -0.14
CA PRO A 72 11.74 -12.08 0.27
C PRO A 72 10.22 -12.21 0.37
N LEU A 73 9.50 -11.13 0.67
CA LEU A 73 8.04 -11.10 0.68
C LEU A 73 7.47 -10.96 -0.73
N ILE A 74 8.06 -10.10 -1.56
CA ILE A 74 7.63 -9.92 -2.96
C ILE A 74 7.82 -11.22 -3.76
N ASP A 75 8.87 -11.99 -3.49
CA ASP A 75 9.13 -13.26 -4.17
C ASP A 75 8.10 -14.37 -3.85
N ARG A 76 7.21 -14.14 -2.88
CA ARG A 76 6.05 -15.00 -2.61
C ARG A 76 4.84 -14.69 -3.50
N ILE A 77 4.94 -13.68 -4.35
CA ILE A 77 3.90 -13.26 -5.28
C ILE A 77 4.03 -14.06 -6.58
N ASP A 78 2.90 -14.52 -7.10
CA ASP A 78 2.81 -15.23 -8.38
C ASP A 78 1.51 -14.83 -9.11
N ASN A 79 1.36 -15.24 -10.38
CA ASN A 79 0.15 -15.04 -11.17
C ASN A 79 -0.43 -13.62 -11.07
N VAL A 80 0.33 -12.65 -11.58
CA VAL A 80 -0.03 -11.24 -11.56
C VAL A 80 -1.22 -10.96 -12.49
N HIS A 81 -2.29 -10.39 -11.95
CA HIS A 81 -3.50 -10.02 -12.67
C HIS A 81 -3.52 -8.54 -13.07
N CYS A 82 -3.06 -7.65 -12.18
CA CYS A 82 -3.12 -6.22 -12.38
C CYS A 82 -1.97 -5.53 -11.65
N VAL A 83 -1.26 -4.64 -12.34
CA VAL A 83 -0.19 -3.80 -11.78
C VAL A 83 -0.57 -2.34 -11.99
N GLU A 84 -0.52 -1.52 -10.94
CA GLU A 84 -0.84 -0.08 -10.97
C GLU A 84 -2.17 0.20 -11.70
N GLY A 85 -3.18 -0.63 -11.45
CA GLY A 85 -4.47 -0.58 -12.13
C GLY A 85 -5.42 0.46 -11.53
N ALA A 86 -6.05 1.26 -12.39
CA ALA A 86 -7.17 2.12 -11.99
C ALA A 86 -8.42 1.25 -11.77
N LEU A 87 -8.98 1.31 -10.57
CA LEU A 87 -10.17 0.58 -10.17
C LEU A 87 -11.25 1.53 -9.65
N TYR A 88 -12.50 1.17 -9.91
CA TYR A 88 -13.65 1.87 -9.36
C TYR A 88 -14.75 0.89 -8.98
N SER A 89 -15.55 1.27 -8.01
CA SER A 89 -16.75 0.56 -7.59
C SER A 89 -17.97 1.44 -7.80
N ASP A 90 -18.94 0.91 -8.53
CA ASP A 90 -20.23 1.56 -8.71
C ASP A 90 -21.09 1.44 -7.45
N GLU A 91 -20.91 0.37 -6.71
CA GLU A 91 -21.63 0.14 -5.45
C GLU A 91 -21.16 1.14 -4.38
N LEU A 92 -19.85 1.25 -4.15
CA LEU A 92 -19.27 2.12 -3.13
C LEU A 92 -19.11 3.58 -3.57
N LYS A 93 -19.25 3.88 -4.87
CA LYS A 93 -19.00 5.21 -5.46
C LYS A 93 -17.58 5.73 -5.21
N LEU A 94 -16.65 4.82 -5.16
CA LEU A 94 -15.22 5.08 -4.90
C LEU A 94 -14.37 4.68 -6.10
N ALA A 95 -13.23 5.35 -6.24
CA ALA A 95 -12.20 5.03 -7.23
C ALA A 95 -10.81 5.12 -6.62
N GLY A 96 -9.85 4.41 -7.20
CA GLY A 96 -8.46 4.45 -6.78
C GLY A 96 -7.55 3.68 -7.72
N ARG A 97 -6.27 3.62 -7.39
CA ARG A 97 -5.27 2.85 -8.12
C ARG A 97 -4.67 1.82 -7.17
N THR A 98 -4.82 0.55 -7.51
CA THR A 98 -4.20 -0.54 -6.76
C THR A 98 -2.74 -0.70 -7.16
N ASP A 99 -1.86 -1.02 -6.21
CA ASP A 99 -0.49 -1.38 -6.54
C ASP A 99 -0.45 -2.70 -7.31
N LEU A 100 -1.15 -3.72 -6.78
CA LEU A 100 -1.08 -5.06 -7.36
C LEU A 100 -2.31 -5.90 -6.98
N ILE A 101 -2.81 -6.65 -7.97
CA ILE A 101 -3.71 -7.80 -7.75
C ILE A 101 -2.96 -9.03 -8.26
N ALA A 102 -2.64 -9.95 -7.37
CA ALA A 102 -1.86 -11.14 -7.67
C ALA A 102 -2.06 -12.22 -6.61
N GLU A 103 -1.59 -13.42 -6.85
CA GLU A 103 -1.53 -14.46 -5.84
C GLU A 103 -0.37 -14.19 -4.86
N PHE A 104 -0.67 -14.27 -3.58
CA PHE A 104 0.30 -14.28 -2.50
C PHE A 104 0.17 -15.60 -1.74
N ASP A 105 1.25 -16.39 -1.73
CA ASP A 105 1.20 -17.78 -1.23
C ASP A 105 0.05 -18.61 -1.84
N GLY A 106 -0.24 -18.42 -3.12
CA GLY A 106 -1.28 -19.13 -3.84
C GLY A 106 -2.72 -18.62 -3.67
N ALA A 107 -2.94 -17.54 -2.90
CA ALA A 107 -4.26 -16.92 -2.71
C ALA A 107 -4.33 -15.56 -3.40
N LEU A 108 -5.32 -15.37 -4.28
CA LEU A 108 -5.52 -14.09 -4.98
C LEU A 108 -5.84 -12.98 -3.99
N SER A 109 -5.03 -11.92 -4.02
CA SER A 109 -4.99 -10.87 -3.01
C SER A 109 -4.89 -9.49 -3.64
N ALA A 110 -5.44 -8.48 -2.96
CA ALA A 110 -5.06 -7.10 -3.16
C ALA A 110 -3.81 -6.81 -2.32
N ILE A 111 -2.71 -6.53 -2.99
CA ILE A 111 -1.39 -6.34 -2.39
C ILE A 111 -1.02 -4.87 -2.48
N ASP A 112 -0.57 -4.30 -1.37
CA ASP A 112 -0.22 -2.90 -1.27
C ASP A 112 1.13 -2.74 -0.57
N TYR A 113 2.03 -1.96 -1.15
CA TYR A 113 3.34 -1.66 -0.58
C TYR A 113 3.25 -0.42 0.29
N LYS A 114 3.82 -0.49 1.47
CA LYS A 114 3.93 0.65 2.37
C LYS A 114 5.36 0.85 2.83
N THR A 115 5.69 2.08 3.16
CA THR A 115 6.95 2.43 3.81
C THR A 115 6.68 3.08 5.14
N SER A 116 7.54 2.82 6.12
CA SER A 116 7.44 3.45 7.43
C SER A 116 8.83 3.75 7.98
N LYS A 117 8.94 4.84 8.71
CA LYS A 117 10.16 5.16 9.46
C LYS A 117 10.29 4.34 10.75
N ARG A 118 9.17 3.84 11.27
CA ARG A 118 9.11 3.08 12.53
C ARG A 118 8.21 1.86 12.35
N ILE A 119 8.47 0.84 13.15
CA ILE A 119 7.60 -0.34 13.25
C ILE A 119 6.17 0.11 13.56
N LYS A 120 5.21 -0.42 12.82
CA LYS A 120 3.78 -0.22 13.05
C LYS A 120 3.15 -1.49 13.59
N ILE A 121 2.22 -1.31 14.53
CA ILE A 121 1.37 -2.38 15.02
C ILE A 121 0.09 -2.45 14.18
N TRP A 122 -0.58 -3.58 14.24
CA TRP A 122 -1.82 -3.85 13.51
C TRP A 122 -2.88 -2.76 13.68
N ASP A 123 -3.08 -2.25 14.91
CA ASP A 123 -4.07 -1.20 15.22
C ASP A 123 -3.83 0.12 14.46
N HIS A 124 -2.62 0.37 14.00
CA HIS A 124 -2.28 1.55 13.22
C HIS A 124 -2.42 1.35 11.69
N CYS A 125 -2.85 0.17 11.26
CA CYS A 125 -2.91 -0.21 9.85
C CYS A 125 -4.33 -0.32 9.29
N HIS A 126 -5.36 0.01 10.07
CA HIS A 126 -6.76 -0.13 9.68
C HIS A 126 -7.10 0.57 8.35
N SER A 127 -6.59 1.76 8.12
CA SER A 127 -6.79 2.48 6.85
C SER A 127 -6.16 1.76 5.66
N TYR A 128 -5.05 1.04 5.88
CA TYR A 128 -4.42 0.23 4.82
C TYR A 128 -5.28 -0.99 4.49
N PHE A 129 -5.89 -1.61 5.51
CA PHE A 129 -6.79 -2.74 5.31
C PHE A 129 -8.07 -2.32 4.60
N MET A 130 -8.67 -1.17 4.96
CA MET A 130 -9.82 -0.60 4.25
C MET A 130 -9.48 -0.28 2.79
N GLN A 131 -8.31 0.29 2.53
CA GLN A 131 -7.83 0.56 1.18
C GLN A 131 -7.71 -0.73 0.35
N GLY A 132 -7.10 -1.77 0.93
CA GLY A 132 -6.97 -3.09 0.30
C GLY A 132 -8.32 -3.76 0.06
N ALA A 133 -9.25 -3.66 1.01
CA ALA A 133 -10.61 -4.18 0.88
C ALA A 133 -11.36 -3.53 -0.29
N PHE A 134 -11.24 -2.21 -0.42
CA PHE A 134 -11.80 -1.49 -1.56
C PHE A 134 -11.22 -2.01 -2.89
N TYR A 135 -9.91 -2.16 -3.01
CA TYR A 135 -9.31 -2.65 -4.26
C TYR A 135 -9.74 -4.08 -4.59
N ALA A 136 -9.78 -4.96 -3.60
CA ALA A 136 -10.26 -6.33 -3.78
C ALA A 136 -11.72 -6.37 -4.25
N HIS A 137 -12.59 -5.57 -3.62
CA HIS A 137 -13.99 -5.45 -3.99
C HIS A 137 -14.17 -4.86 -5.40
N ALA A 138 -13.50 -3.75 -5.70
CA ALA A 138 -13.62 -3.09 -7.00
C ALA A 138 -13.11 -3.99 -8.15
N TYR A 139 -12.05 -4.75 -7.92
CA TYR A 139 -11.55 -5.71 -8.90
C TYR A 139 -12.57 -6.85 -9.13
N GLU A 140 -13.11 -7.43 -8.07
CA GLU A 140 -14.14 -8.46 -8.14
C GLU A 140 -15.41 -7.95 -8.85
N GLU A 141 -15.87 -6.73 -8.53
CA GLU A 141 -17.01 -6.08 -9.18
C GLU A 141 -16.79 -5.90 -10.70
N ARG A 142 -15.56 -5.54 -11.14
CA ARG A 142 -15.24 -5.31 -12.56
C ARG A 142 -14.98 -6.59 -13.34
N THR A 143 -14.45 -7.62 -12.73
CA THR A 143 -13.97 -8.83 -13.43
C THR A 143 -14.79 -10.08 -13.14
N GLY A 144 -15.57 -10.11 -12.07
CA GLY A 144 -16.23 -11.31 -11.56
C GLY A 144 -15.28 -12.31 -10.89
N ILE A 145 -13.99 -11.99 -10.77
CA ILE A 145 -12.98 -12.86 -10.15
C ILE A 145 -12.90 -12.57 -8.66
N PRO A 146 -13.18 -13.54 -7.77
CA PRO A 146 -13.15 -13.32 -6.32
C PRO A 146 -11.74 -12.97 -5.81
N VAL A 147 -11.64 -11.92 -5.02
CA VAL A 147 -10.43 -11.52 -4.31
C VAL A 147 -10.77 -11.41 -2.84
N LYS A 148 -10.33 -12.39 -2.04
CA LYS A 148 -10.72 -12.50 -0.62
C LYS A 148 -9.71 -11.88 0.34
N ASP A 149 -8.44 -11.88 -0.04
CA ASP A 149 -7.34 -11.55 0.84
C ASP A 149 -6.78 -10.16 0.54
N ILE A 150 -6.31 -9.52 1.59
CA ILE A 150 -5.56 -8.27 1.57
C ILE A 150 -4.17 -8.57 2.11
N VAL A 151 -3.14 -8.08 1.43
CA VAL A 151 -1.75 -8.21 1.84
C VAL A 151 -1.09 -6.84 1.87
N ILE A 152 -0.55 -6.46 3.02
CA ILE A 152 0.27 -5.25 3.17
C ILE A 152 1.72 -5.67 3.39
N ILE A 153 2.58 -5.29 2.47
CA ILE A 153 4.03 -5.49 2.57
C ILE A 153 4.65 -4.15 2.93
N MET A 154 5.24 -4.06 4.11
CA MET A 154 5.76 -2.81 4.64
C MET A 154 7.27 -2.85 4.82
N ALA A 155 7.98 -1.99 4.08
CA ALA A 155 9.38 -1.72 4.31
C ALA A 155 9.53 -0.71 5.46
N VAL A 156 10.32 -1.07 6.47
CA VAL A 156 10.58 -0.23 7.65
C VAL A 156 12.05 0.15 7.67
N GLU A 157 12.34 1.44 7.86
CA GLU A 157 13.70 1.97 7.87
C GLU A 157 14.55 1.34 8.97
N ASN A 158 15.68 0.70 8.59
CA ASN A 158 16.61 0.02 9.51
C ASN A 158 16.02 -1.11 10.37
N GLU A 159 14.90 -1.69 9.93
CA GLU A 159 14.21 -2.76 10.65
C GLU A 159 13.80 -3.89 9.68
N GLU A 160 13.44 -5.03 10.23
CA GLU A 160 12.84 -6.11 9.44
C GLU A 160 11.50 -5.66 8.83
N PRO A 161 11.17 -6.12 7.61
CA PRO A 161 9.90 -5.80 6.99
C PRO A 161 8.72 -6.37 7.76
N LEU A 162 7.56 -5.74 7.60
CA LEU A 162 6.31 -6.21 8.19
C LEU A 162 5.39 -6.77 7.11
N LEU A 163 4.71 -7.85 7.43
CA LEU A 163 3.67 -8.46 6.62
C LEU A 163 2.35 -8.48 7.41
N PHE A 164 1.31 -7.88 6.85
CA PHE A 164 -0.05 -7.99 7.38
C PHE A 164 -0.93 -8.69 6.34
N ARG A 165 -1.72 -9.65 6.79
CA ARG A 165 -2.74 -10.34 5.98
C ARG A 165 -4.09 -10.20 6.65
N GLU A 166 -5.09 -9.82 5.86
CA GLU A 166 -6.45 -9.62 6.32
C GLU A 166 -7.45 -10.13 5.28
N THR A 167 -8.71 -10.25 5.67
CA THR A 167 -9.80 -10.62 4.77
C THR A 167 -10.57 -9.39 4.33
N LYS A 168 -10.96 -9.35 3.06
CA LYS A 168 -11.75 -8.27 2.46
C LYS A 168 -13.01 -7.95 3.26
N ASP A 169 -13.79 -8.96 3.59
CA ASP A 169 -15.13 -8.78 4.16
C ASP A 169 -15.10 -8.03 5.49
N ARG A 170 -14.08 -8.28 6.30
CA ARG A 170 -13.90 -7.59 7.59
C ARG A 170 -13.71 -6.08 7.44
N TRP A 171 -13.07 -5.65 6.36
CA TRP A 171 -12.64 -4.26 6.19
C TRP A 171 -13.47 -3.50 5.15
N LEU A 172 -14.38 -4.19 4.47
CA LEU A 172 -15.31 -3.57 3.53
C LEU A 172 -16.50 -2.92 4.26
N GLU A 173 -16.97 -3.52 5.36
CA GLU A 173 -18.12 -3.03 6.12
C GLU A 173 -17.95 -1.57 6.61
N PRO A 174 -16.76 -1.09 7.05
CA PRO A 174 -16.59 0.31 7.46
C PRO A 174 -16.57 1.32 6.31
N LEU A 175 -16.52 0.90 5.05
CA LEU A 175 -16.51 1.76 3.86
C LEU A 175 -17.93 2.09 3.38
#